data_e0f96d2e959478c702ad24df348c6af4
#
_entry.id   e0f96d2e959478c702ad24df348c6af4
#
_cell.length_a   1.000
_cell.length_b   1.000
_cell.length_c   1.000
_cell.angle_alpha   90.00
_cell.angle_beta   90.00
_cell.angle_gamma   90.00
#
_symmetry.space_group_name_H-M   'P 1'
#
loop_
_entity.id
_entity.type
_entity.pdbx_description
1 polymer ?
#
loop_
_entity_poly.entity_id
_entity_poly.type
_entity_poly.pdbx_seq_one_letter_code
_entity_poly.pdbx_strand_id
1 'polypeptide(L)'
;MKKMRLFYVLLIVIPCFLASCTTTTVMTDTWKDKSYQGKPQKIAVIMVAKSADMRNLFEDRFSGELETRGNNAFQSYTIIPMEQIRDKELAKEKIRSSGADTVLISRLVDTKTIESYSPGMIYVVPDYYYGWGSYYTVVFADYGYTGEVRVAHIETNLYDVKTEKLIWSGHSKTERSEGEQTLITEFIKVTIRKLVSAGIIK
;
A
#
# COMPACT_ATOMS: atom_id res chain seq x y z
N MET A 1 -11.94 40.84 40.23
CA MET A 1 -12.96 40.20 39.40
C MET A 1 -12.70 40.30 37.88
N LYS A 2 -12.30 41.43 37.30
CA LYS A 2 -12.01 41.55 35.85
C LYS A 2 -10.83 40.69 35.38
N LYS A 3 -9.74 40.57 36.15
CA LYS A 3 -8.56 39.76 35.81
C LYS A 3 -8.86 38.24 35.79
N MET A 4 -9.76 37.78 36.69
CA MET A 4 -10.15 36.38 36.76
C MET A 4 -11.05 35.97 35.57
N ARG A 5 -11.92 36.86 35.10
CA ARG A 5 -12.75 36.62 33.89
C ARG A 5 -11.91 36.56 32.62
N LEU A 6 -10.84 37.38 32.53
CA LEU A 6 -9.91 37.33 31.39
C LEU A 6 -9.13 36.02 31.33
N PHE A 7 -8.78 35.46 32.51
CA PHE A 7 -8.08 34.16 32.60
C PHE A 7 -8.95 33.01 32.16
N TYR A 8 -10.24 33.00 32.51
CA TYR A 8 -11.20 31.99 32.06
C TYR A 8 -11.50 32.06 30.55
N VAL A 9 -11.56 33.27 29.99
CA VAL A 9 -11.72 33.47 28.53
C VAL A 9 -10.49 32.96 27.77
N LEU A 10 -9.28 33.18 28.28
CA LEU A 10 -8.04 32.68 27.69
C LEU A 10 -7.94 31.16 27.75
N LEU A 11 -8.45 30.55 28.84
CA LEU A 11 -8.44 29.09 29.01
C LEU A 11 -9.43 28.37 28.10
N ILE A 12 -10.51 29.03 27.65
CA ILE A 12 -11.52 28.45 26.74
C ILE A 12 -11.09 28.58 25.27
N VAL A 13 -10.26 29.56 24.93
CA VAL A 13 -9.83 29.79 23.54
C VAL A 13 -8.71 28.82 23.11
N ILE A 14 -7.88 28.31 24.03
CA ILE A 14 -6.75 27.42 23.76
C ILE A 14 -7.16 26.07 23.14
N PRO A 15 -8.26 25.37 23.55
CA PRO A 15 -8.61 24.08 22.96
C PRO A 15 -9.16 24.11 21.52
N CYS A 16 -9.57 25.30 21.01
CA CYS A 16 -10.10 25.40 19.64
C CYS A 16 -9.04 25.34 18.53
N PHE A 17 -7.74 25.44 18.85
CA PHE A 17 -6.67 25.42 17.84
C PHE A 17 -6.08 24.03 17.53
N LEU A 18 -6.62 22.95 18.12
CA LEU A 18 -6.14 21.58 17.87
C LEU A 18 -6.99 20.80 16.86
N ALA A 19 -7.79 21.47 16.03
CA ALA A 19 -8.38 20.85 14.85
C ALA A 19 -7.28 20.66 13.78
N SER A 20 -6.36 19.71 14.02
CA SER A 20 -5.42 19.24 13.02
C SER A 20 -6.23 18.57 11.91
N CYS A 21 -6.13 19.09 10.70
CA CYS A 21 -6.63 18.39 9.51
C CYS A 21 -5.85 17.09 9.38
N THR A 22 -6.47 15.96 9.74
CA THR A 22 -5.84 14.65 9.64
C THR A 22 -6.12 14.05 8.26
N THR A 23 -5.07 13.65 7.55
CA THR A 23 -5.18 12.80 6.38
C THR A 23 -5.88 11.52 6.77
N THR A 24 -6.97 11.16 6.09
CA THR A 24 -7.75 9.98 6.44
C THR A 24 -7.54 8.90 5.39
N THR A 25 -6.94 7.79 5.79
CA THR A 25 -6.88 6.56 4.99
C THR A 25 -7.86 5.54 5.52
N VAL A 26 -8.70 5.00 4.64
CA VAL A 26 -9.65 3.94 4.96
C VAL A 26 -9.40 2.75 4.04
N MET A 27 -9.37 1.53 4.61
CA MET A 27 -9.44 0.33 3.78
C MET A 27 -10.88 0.12 3.36
N THR A 28 -11.13 0.14 2.06
CA THR A 28 -12.47 -0.03 1.49
C THR A 28 -12.85 -1.50 1.35
N ASP A 29 -11.87 -2.35 1.09
CA ASP A 29 -12.04 -3.79 1.02
C ASP A 29 -10.76 -4.53 1.40
N THR A 30 -10.91 -5.76 1.91
CA THR A 30 -9.78 -6.67 2.18
C THR A 30 -10.20 -8.12 1.98
N TRP A 31 -9.31 -8.89 1.40
CA TRP A 31 -9.47 -10.34 1.22
C TRP A 31 -8.24 -11.09 1.72
N LYS A 32 -8.44 -12.30 2.25
CA LYS A 32 -7.37 -13.21 2.63
C LYS A 32 -7.71 -14.63 2.20
N ASP A 33 -6.73 -15.34 1.67
CA ASP A 33 -6.84 -16.78 1.43
C ASP A 33 -6.97 -17.52 2.77
N LYS A 34 -8.14 -18.15 2.98
CA LYS A 34 -8.42 -18.90 4.21
C LYS A 34 -7.55 -20.15 4.35
N SER A 35 -7.00 -20.67 3.24
CA SER A 35 -6.11 -21.83 3.25
C SER A 35 -4.68 -21.46 3.64
N TYR A 36 -4.31 -20.18 3.54
CA TYR A 36 -2.95 -19.73 3.89
C TYR A 36 -2.75 -19.72 5.41
N GLN A 37 -1.91 -20.63 5.89
CA GLN A 37 -1.53 -20.76 7.31
C GLN A 37 -0.07 -20.35 7.57
N GLY A 38 0.66 -19.96 6.51
CA GLY A 38 2.05 -19.53 6.60
C GLY A 38 2.22 -18.17 7.26
N LYS A 39 3.48 -17.87 7.58
CA LYS A 39 3.91 -16.50 7.95
C LYS A 39 5.06 -16.13 7.05
N PRO A 40 5.03 -14.97 6.42
CA PRO A 40 6.14 -14.46 5.62
C PRO A 40 7.45 -14.48 6.42
N GLN A 41 8.50 -15.03 5.82
CA GLN A 41 9.83 -15.05 6.43
C GLN A 41 10.70 -13.94 5.84
N LYS A 42 10.53 -13.63 4.55
CA LYS A 42 11.23 -12.55 3.87
C LYS A 42 10.34 -11.93 2.79
N ILE A 43 9.98 -10.68 2.99
CA ILE A 43 9.01 -9.96 2.16
C ILE A 43 9.74 -9.02 1.20
N ALA A 44 9.57 -9.19 -0.11
CA ALA A 44 9.97 -8.19 -1.09
C ALA A 44 8.85 -7.15 -1.24
N VAL A 45 9.17 -5.87 -1.10
CA VAL A 45 8.21 -4.77 -1.28
C VAL A 45 8.41 -4.14 -2.65
N ILE A 46 7.34 -4.05 -3.45
CA ILE A 46 7.31 -3.44 -4.78
C ILE A 46 6.27 -2.34 -4.82
N MET A 47 6.67 -1.14 -5.25
CA MET A 47 5.73 -0.07 -5.62
C MET A 47 5.74 0.14 -7.12
N VAL A 48 4.56 0.05 -7.73
CA VAL A 48 4.35 0.43 -9.13
C VAL A 48 4.20 1.94 -9.20
N ALA A 49 5.29 2.63 -9.54
CA ALA A 49 5.37 4.08 -9.58
C ALA A 49 5.99 4.57 -10.89
N LYS A 50 5.64 5.80 -11.30
CA LYS A 50 6.15 6.44 -12.53
C LYS A 50 7.59 6.94 -12.40
N SER A 51 8.02 7.28 -11.18
CA SER A 51 9.35 7.77 -10.90
C SER A 51 10.09 6.87 -9.92
N ALA A 52 11.41 6.81 -10.07
CA ALA A 52 12.27 6.10 -9.14
C ALA A 52 12.18 6.66 -7.72
N ASP A 53 12.11 8.00 -7.57
CA ASP A 53 12.03 8.66 -6.26
C ASP A 53 10.78 8.25 -5.48
N MET A 54 9.61 8.23 -6.16
CA MET A 54 8.37 7.78 -5.55
C MET A 54 8.42 6.31 -5.16
N ARG A 55 8.93 5.46 -6.04
CA ARG A 55 9.13 4.03 -5.78
C ARG A 55 10.03 3.82 -4.57
N ASN A 56 11.20 4.46 -4.57
CA ASN A 56 12.18 4.32 -3.49
C ASN A 56 11.59 4.79 -2.16
N LEU A 57 10.99 5.99 -2.13
CA LEU A 57 10.35 6.55 -0.93
C LEU A 57 9.29 5.61 -0.35
N PHE A 58 8.45 5.03 -1.20
CA PHE A 58 7.39 4.11 -0.77
C PHE A 58 7.97 2.80 -0.25
N GLU A 59 8.86 2.17 -1.02
CA GLU A 59 9.45 0.88 -0.66
C GLU A 59 10.30 1.00 0.61
N ASP A 60 11.06 2.09 0.80
CA ASP A 60 11.82 2.36 2.03
C ASP A 60 10.93 2.46 3.26
N ARG A 61 9.86 3.23 3.16
CA ARG A 61 8.95 3.43 4.29
C ARG A 61 8.17 2.17 4.63
N PHE A 62 7.72 1.45 3.60
CA PHE A 62 6.94 0.24 3.82
C PHE A 62 7.79 -0.88 4.44
N SER A 63 8.97 -1.14 3.86
CA SER A 63 9.89 -2.14 4.42
C SER A 63 10.38 -1.75 5.82
N GLY A 64 10.74 -0.49 6.04
CA GLY A 64 11.14 0.00 7.37
C GLY A 64 10.04 -0.18 8.42
N GLU A 65 8.77 0.09 8.10
CA GLU A 65 7.66 -0.12 9.03
C GLU A 65 7.40 -1.62 9.29
N LEU A 66 7.61 -2.50 8.29
CA LEU A 66 7.57 -3.94 8.48
C LEU A 66 8.69 -4.41 9.41
N GLU A 67 9.91 -3.91 9.23
CA GLU A 67 11.09 -4.25 10.03
C GLU A 67 10.96 -3.81 11.49
N THR A 68 10.41 -2.62 11.76
CA THR A 68 10.16 -2.14 13.13
C THR A 68 9.23 -3.06 13.91
N ARG A 69 8.43 -3.87 13.22
CA ARG A 69 7.55 -4.89 13.80
C ARG A 69 8.16 -6.30 13.83
N GLY A 70 9.45 -6.40 13.51
CA GLY A 70 10.18 -7.67 13.52
C GLY A 70 9.85 -8.59 12.35
N ASN A 71 9.38 -8.05 11.21
CA ASN A 71 9.29 -8.78 9.96
C ASN A 71 10.54 -8.50 9.13
N ASN A 72 11.05 -9.49 8.41
CA ASN A 72 12.16 -9.30 7.50
C ASN A 72 11.61 -8.84 6.14
N ALA A 73 11.89 -7.60 5.77
CA ALA A 73 11.42 -7.01 4.53
C ALA A 73 12.56 -6.27 3.82
N PHE A 74 12.45 -6.11 2.50
CA PHE A 74 13.43 -5.34 1.74
C PHE A 74 12.79 -4.68 0.53
N GLN A 75 13.44 -3.64 0.05
CA GLN A 75 13.04 -2.83 -1.09
C GLN A 75 13.43 -3.52 -2.40
N SER A 76 12.47 -3.68 -3.31
CA SER A 76 12.73 -4.32 -4.59
C SER A 76 13.68 -3.52 -5.48
N TYR A 77 13.72 -2.19 -5.34
CA TYR A 77 14.61 -1.36 -6.15
C TYR A 77 16.09 -1.66 -5.93
N THR A 78 16.46 -2.25 -4.78
CA THR A 78 17.84 -2.65 -4.50
C THR A 78 18.34 -3.78 -5.39
N ILE A 79 17.43 -4.55 -5.97
CA ILE A 79 17.74 -5.69 -6.86
C ILE A 79 17.16 -5.54 -8.26
N ILE A 80 16.13 -4.70 -8.45
CA ILE A 80 15.47 -4.48 -9.74
C ILE A 80 15.52 -2.99 -10.05
N PRO A 81 16.50 -2.51 -10.85
CA PRO A 81 16.54 -1.11 -11.28
C PRO A 81 15.27 -0.68 -12.03
N MET A 82 15.01 0.64 -12.05
CA MET A 82 13.79 1.20 -12.64
C MET A 82 13.63 0.84 -14.12
N GLU A 83 14.74 0.75 -14.86
CA GLU A 83 14.76 0.41 -16.28
C GLU A 83 14.34 -1.05 -16.54
N GLN A 84 14.52 -1.92 -15.56
CA GLN A 84 14.27 -3.35 -15.63
C GLN A 84 12.94 -3.75 -14.98
N ILE A 85 12.26 -2.83 -14.29
CA ILE A 85 11.06 -3.14 -13.51
C ILE A 85 9.90 -3.67 -14.37
N ARG A 86 9.91 -3.39 -15.68
CA ARG A 86 8.88 -3.85 -16.61
C ARG A 86 9.12 -5.26 -17.17
N ASP A 87 10.34 -5.78 -17.01
CA ASP A 87 10.67 -7.15 -17.43
C ASP A 87 10.21 -8.12 -16.34
N LYS A 88 9.07 -8.75 -16.62
CA LYS A 88 8.43 -9.70 -15.71
C LYS A 88 9.32 -10.88 -15.36
N GLU A 89 9.97 -11.49 -16.36
CA GLU A 89 10.75 -12.70 -16.13
C GLU A 89 12.00 -12.38 -15.31
N LEU A 90 12.66 -11.26 -15.63
CA LEU A 90 13.79 -10.76 -14.86
C LEU A 90 13.39 -10.40 -13.41
N ALA A 91 12.26 -9.73 -13.23
CA ALA A 91 11.76 -9.42 -11.90
C ALA A 91 11.47 -10.68 -11.08
N LYS A 92 10.81 -11.68 -11.69
CA LYS A 92 10.56 -12.98 -11.05
C LYS A 92 11.85 -13.68 -10.64
N GLU A 93 12.82 -13.72 -11.54
CA GLU A 93 14.12 -14.32 -11.28
C GLU A 93 14.82 -13.64 -10.11
N LYS A 94 14.91 -12.31 -10.13
CA LYS A 94 15.58 -11.52 -9.07
C LYS A 94 14.89 -11.67 -7.71
N ILE A 95 13.55 -11.64 -7.66
CA ILE A 95 12.79 -11.86 -6.43
C ILE A 95 13.03 -13.26 -5.88
N ARG A 96 12.96 -14.29 -6.72
CA ARG A 96 13.25 -15.68 -6.30
C ARG A 96 14.68 -15.84 -5.79
N SER A 97 15.65 -15.30 -6.54
CA SER A 97 17.09 -15.38 -6.17
C SER A 97 17.42 -14.61 -4.90
N SER A 98 16.63 -13.61 -4.53
CA SER A 98 16.80 -12.88 -3.27
C SER A 98 16.45 -13.72 -2.04
N GLY A 99 15.79 -14.87 -2.21
CA GLY A 99 15.29 -15.71 -1.14
C GLY A 99 14.03 -15.16 -0.47
N ALA A 100 13.31 -14.23 -1.12
CA ALA A 100 11.99 -13.83 -0.65
C ALA A 100 10.99 -14.98 -0.81
N ASP A 101 10.18 -15.20 0.20
CA ASP A 101 9.07 -16.17 0.15
C ASP A 101 7.74 -15.52 -0.19
N THR A 102 7.63 -14.22 0.05
CA THR A 102 6.46 -13.44 -0.32
C THR A 102 6.85 -12.13 -1.01
N VAL A 103 5.95 -11.64 -1.87
CA VAL A 103 6.08 -10.34 -2.53
C VAL A 103 4.82 -9.52 -2.31
N LEU A 104 5.02 -8.30 -1.80
CA LEU A 104 3.96 -7.32 -1.60
C LEU A 104 4.05 -6.29 -2.73
N ILE A 105 2.99 -6.17 -3.52
CA ILE A 105 2.93 -5.24 -4.66
C ILE A 105 1.83 -4.22 -4.40
N SER A 106 2.18 -2.94 -4.43
CA SER A 106 1.23 -1.83 -4.31
C SER A 106 1.19 -1.01 -5.59
N ARG A 107 0.00 -0.57 -5.97
CA ARG A 107 -0.20 0.35 -7.11
C ARG A 107 -1.25 1.40 -6.80
N LEU A 108 -1.10 2.57 -7.41
CA LEU A 108 -2.17 3.56 -7.49
C LEU A 108 -3.19 3.11 -8.55
N VAL A 109 -4.47 3.11 -8.18
CA VAL A 109 -5.58 2.71 -9.06
C VAL A 109 -6.37 3.96 -9.45
N ASP A 110 -6.76 4.06 -10.72
CA ASP A 110 -7.63 5.16 -11.18
C ASP A 110 -9.04 5.06 -10.56
N THR A 111 -9.63 6.20 -10.22
CA THR A 111 -11.01 6.31 -9.75
C THR A 111 -12.03 5.67 -10.71
N LYS A 112 -11.80 5.73 -12.01
CA LYS A 112 -12.67 5.10 -13.02
C LYS A 112 -12.70 3.58 -12.94
N THR A 113 -11.58 2.96 -12.57
CA THR A 113 -11.49 1.49 -12.40
C THR A 113 -12.31 1.03 -11.20
N ILE A 114 -12.47 1.88 -10.17
CA ILE A 114 -13.24 1.56 -8.96
C ILE A 114 -14.73 1.77 -9.16
N GLU A 115 -15.14 2.78 -9.93
CA GLU A 115 -16.55 3.02 -10.26
C GLU A 115 -17.15 1.91 -11.14
N SER A 116 -16.32 1.23 -11.94
CA SER A 116 -16.72 0.04 -12.70
C SER A 116 -16.84 -1.24 -11.86
N TYR A 117 -16.35 -1.23 -10.62
CA TYR A 117 -16.46 -2.33 -9.68
C TYR A 117 -17.77 -2.22 -8.89
N SER A 118 -18.90 -2.47 -9.55
CA SER A 118 -20.20 -2.67 -8.88
C SER A 118 -20.31 -4.12 -8.38
N PRO A 119 -20.55 -4.36 -7.09
CA PRO A 119 -20.85 -5.70 -6.59
C PRO A 119 -22.14 -6.20 -7.26
N GLY A 120 -22.03 -7.12 -8.19
CA GLY A 120 -23.20 -7.75 -8.86
C GLY A 120 -23.14 -7.83 -10.38
N MET A 121 -22.18 -7.23 -11.06
CA MET A 121 -21.99 -7.40 -12.49
C MET A 121 -20.77 -8.26 -12.78
N ILE A 122 -21.02 -9.39 -13.46
CA ILE A 122 -20.08 -10.30 -14.13
C ILE A 122 -18.68 -10.30 -13.49
N TYR A 123 -18.38 -11.39 -12.81
CA TYR A 123 -17.04 -11.70 -12.30
C TYR A 123 -16.03 -11.71 -13.44
N VAL A 124 -15.50 -10.57 -13.81
CA VAL A 124 -14.15 -10.52 -14.33
C VAL A 124 -13.28 -10.81 -13.13
N VAL A 125 -12.77 -12.02 -13.05
CA VAL A 125 -11.82 -12.40 -11.99
C VAL A 125 -10.68 -11.39 -12.10
N PRO A 126 -10.43 -10.56 -11.09
CA PRO A 126 -9.39 -9.56 -11.17
C PRO A 126 -8.06 -10.23 -11.48
N ASP A 127 -7.23 -9.61 -12.33
CA ASP A 127 -5.98 -10.21 -12.83
C ASP A 127 -5.03 -10.69 -11.72
N TYR A 128 -5.17 -10.17 -10.51
CA TYR A 128 -4.39 -10.60 -9.35
C TYR A 128 -4.65 -12.06 -8.90
N TYR A 129 -5.78 -12.69 -9.31
CA TYR A 129 -6.03 -14.10 -9.02
C TYR A 129 -5.23 -15.06 -9.92
N TYR A 130 -4.74 -14.60 -11.08
CA TYR A 130 -3.97 -15.42 -12.01
C TYR A 130 -2.48 -15.57 -11.66
N GLY A 131 -2.09 -15.13 -10.44
CA GLY A 131 -0.73 -15.19 -9.96
C GLY A 131 0.03 -13.87 -10.15
N TRP A 132 1.01 -13.65 -9.30
CA TRP A 132 1.72 -12.37 -9.27
C TRP A 132 2.45 -12.04 -10.58
N GLY A 133 2.92 -13.04 -11.34
CA GLY A 133 3.55 -12.79 -12.63
C GLY A 133 2.59 -12.22 -13.68
N SER A 134 1.34 -12.66 -13.72
CA SER A 134 0.31 -12.10 -14.60
C SER A 134 -0.11 -10.71 -14.13
N TYR A 135 -0.37 -10.54 -12.84
CA TYR A 135 -0.65 -9.25 -12.22
C TYR A 135 0.48 -8.24 -12.47
N TYR A 136 1.73 -8.66 -12.30
CA TYR A 136 2.90 -7.82 -12.56
C TYR A 136 2.91 -7.25 -13.98
N THR A 137 2.61 -8.09 -14.98
CA THR A 137 2.54 -7.62 -16.39
C THR A 137 1.48 -6.54 -16.58
N VAL A 138 0.27 -6.77 -16.05
CA VAL A 138 -0.87 -5.85 -16.21
C VAL A 138 -0.57 -4.51 -15.53
N VAL A 139 -0.11 -4.51 -14.30
CA VAL A 139 0.12 -3.25 -13.54
C VAL A 139 1.24 -2.40 -14.10
N PHE A 140 2.26 -3.01 -14.73
CA PHE A 140 3.32 -2.27 -15.41
C PHE A 140 2.98 -1.90 -16.86
N ALA A 141 1.96 -2.50 -17.47
CA ALA A 141 1.44 -2.06 -18.77
C ALA A 141 0.52 -0.83 -18.65
N ASP A 142 -0.29 -0.77 -17.57
CA ASP A 142 -1.28 0.29 -17.34
C ASP A 142 -0.69 1.47 -16.52
N TYR A 143 0.19 2.22 -17.14
CA TYR A 143 0.90 3.37 -16.54
C TYR A 143 0.14 4.70 -16.67
N GLY A 144 -1.20 4.69 -16.62
CA GLY A 144 -2.06 5.71 -17.23
C GLY A 144 -2.47 6.95 -16.43
N TYR A 145 -2.17 7.13 -15.14
CA TYR A 145 -2.70 8.29 -14.42
C TYR A 145 -1.80 9.53 -14.47
N THR A 146 -2.30 10.65 -15.07
CA THR A 146 -1.57 11.93 -15.20
C THR A 146 -2.23 13.11 -14.49
N GLY A 147 -3.31 12.89 -13.73
CA GLY A 147 -4.08 13.93 -13.07
C GLY A 147 -3.63 14.29 -11.66
N GLU A 148 -4.05 15.46 -11.18
CA GLU A 148 -3.89 15.84 -9.77
C GLU A 148 -4.82 14.99 -8.89
N VAL A 149 -4.24 14.10 -8.08
CA VAL A 149 -4.99 13.15 -7.26
C VAL A 149 -5.43 13.84 -5.97
N ARG A 150 -6.72 14.16 -5.87
CA ARG A 150 -7.34 14.60 -4.60
C ARG A 150 -7.65 13.43 -3.68
N VAL A 151 -7.92 12.28 -4.26
CA VAL A 151 -8.19 11.02 -3.57
C VAL A 151 -7.30 9.94 -4.17
N ALA A 152 -6.44 9.33 -3.37
CA ALA A 152 -5.61 8.23 -3.81
C ALA A 152 -6.29 6.89 -3.48
N HIS A 153 -6.54 6.09 -4.50
CA HIS A 153 -6.92 4.70 -4.34
C HIS A 153 -5.68 3.83 -4.55
N ILE A 154 -5.34 3.03 -3.55
CA ILE A 154 -4.17 2.15 -3.63
C ILE A 154 -4.64 0.72 -3.42
N GLU A 155 -4.28 -0.14 -4.37
CA GLU A 155 -4.41 -1.58 -4.27
C GLU A 155 -3.09 -2.16 -3.78
N THR A 156 -3.15 -3.07 -2.82
CA THR A 156 -1.99 -3.80 -2.30
C THR A 156 -2.28 -5.27 -2.25
N ASN A 157 -1.43 -6.07 -2.87
CA ASN A 157 -1.56 -7.52 -2.96
C ASN A 157 -0.29 -8.19 -2.43
N LEU A 158 -0.46 -9.22 -1.61
CA LEU A 158 0.60 -10.07 -1.11
C LEU A 158 0.49 -11.46 -1.75
N TYR A 159 1.58 -11.93 -2.33
CA TYR A 159 1.65 -13.22 -3.01
C TYR A 159 2.73 -14.12 -2.41
N ASP A 160 2.50 -15.42 -2.49
CA ASP A 160 3.54 -16.44 -2.30
C ASP A 160 4.43 -16.48 -3.56
N VAL A 161 5.74 -16.35 -3.38
CA VAL A 161 6.70 -16.28 -4.51
C VAL A 161 6.81 -17.60 -5.24
N LYS A 162 6.72 -18.72 -4.53
CA LYS A 162 6.90 -20.05 -5.11
C LYS A 162 5.69 -20.51 -5.90
N THR A 163 4.50 -20.35 -5.33
CA THR A 163 3.24 -20.82 -5.92
C THR A 163 2.55 -19.77 -6.77
N GLU A 164 3.00 -18.52 -6.70
CA GLU A 164 2.41 -17.32 -7.30
C GLU A 164 0.98 -17.01 -6.83
N LYS A 165 0.48 -17.70 -5.81
CA LYS A 165 -0.88 -17.53 -5.32
C LYS A 165 -1.03 -16.25 -4.50
N LEU A 166 -2.16 -15.60 -4.66
CA LEU A 166 -2.56 -14.48 -3.82
C LEU A 166 -2.82 -14.96 -2.39
N ILE A 167 -2.18 -14.32 -1.41
CA ILE A 167 -2.36 -14.57 0.02
C ILE A 167 -3.33 -13.57 0.63
N TRP A 168 -3.17 -12.29 0.25
CA TRP A 168 -3.97 -11.19 0.78
C TRP A 168 -4.08 -10.08 -0.25
N SER A 169 -5.23 -9.41 -0.26
CA SER A 169 -5.49 -8.22 -1.06
C SER A 169 -6.16 -7.16 -0.20
N GLY A 170 -5.83 -5.90 -0.44
CA GLY A 170 -6.47 -4.76 0.20
C GLY A 170 -6.57 -3.57 -0.73
N HIS A 171 -7.73 -2.93 -0.71
CA HIS A 171 -7.99 -1.67 -1.39
C HIS A 171 -8.15 -0.57 -0.35
N SER A 172 -7.50 0.56 -0.57
CA SER A 172 -7.59 1.73 0.30
C SER A 172 -7.99 2.97 -0.48
N LYS A 173 -8.68 3.86 0.22
CA LYS A 173 -8.96 5.22 -0.19
C LYS A 173 -8.28 6.16 0.79
N THR A 174 -7.42 7.06 0.30
CA THR A 174 -6.78 8.10 1.11
C THR A 174 -7.19 9.46 0.57
N GLU A 175 -7.81 10.29 1.39
CA GLU A 175 -8.14 11.67 1.04
C GLU A 175 -6.92 12.55 1.27
N ARG A 176 -6.53 13.29 0.23
CA ARG A 176 -5.36 14.15 0.24
C ARG A 176 -5.70 15.45 0.97
N SER A 177 -5.27 15.57 2.21
CA SER A 177 -5.34 16.82 2.98
C SER A 177 -3.99 17.54 3.09
N GLU A 178 -2.90 16.79 2.99
CA GLU A 178 -1.52 17.27 3.15
C GLU A 178 -0.57 16.60 2.14
N GLY A 179 0.71 16.97 2.14
CA GLY A 179 1.69 16.51 1.16
C GLY A 179 1.81 14.99 1.01
N GLU A 180 2.36 14.59 -0.13
CA GLU A 180 2.53 13.20 -0.59
C GLU A 180 3.17 12.26 0.45
N GLN A 181 4.11 12.77 1.25
CA GLN A 181 4.78 11.98 2.28
C GLN A 181 3.85 11.57 3.43
N THR A 182 2.94 12.45 3.83
CA THR A 182 1.93 12.16 4.87
C THR A 182 0.95 11.12 4.37
N LEU A 183 0.51 11.24 3.11
CA LEU A 183 -0.37 10.30 2.44
C LEU A 183 0.22 8.89 2.43
N ILE A 184 1.48 8.74 2.00
CA ILE A 184 2.19 7.45 1.97
C ILE A 184 2.27 6.86 3.39
N THR A 185 2.64 7.68 4.38
CA THR A 185 2.81 7.21 5.76
C THR A 185 1.50 6.68 6.36
N GLU A 186 0.40 7.41 6.20
CA GLU A 186 -0.90 6.99 6.72
C GLU A 186 -1.43 5.75 5.99
N PHE A 187 -1.25 5.68 4.67
CA PHE A 187 -1.57 4.48 3.90
C PHE A 187 -0.83 3.25 4.43
N ILE A 188 0.50 3.35 4.60
CA ILE A 188 1.34 2.24 5.09
C ILE A 188 0.87 1.78 6.48
N LYS A 189 0.66 2.69 7.41
CA LYS A 189 0.18 2.37 8.76
C LYS A 189 -1.15 1.62 8.76
N VAL A 190 -2.09 2.05 7.92
CA VAL A 190 -3.41 1.40 7.82
C VAL A 190 -3.29 0.02 7.20
N THR A 191 -2.51 -0.13 6.12
CA THR A 191 -2.29 -1.41 5.44
C THR A 191 -1.62 -2.42 6.38
N ILE A 192 -0.57 -2.02 7.07
CA ILE A 192 0.13 -2.88 8.04
C ILE A 192 -0.79 -3.31 9.17
N ARG A 193 -1.60 -2.41 9.74
CA ARG A 193 -2.60 -2.79 10.75
C ARG A 193 -3.56 -3.86 10.23
N LYS A 194 -3.96 -3.80 8.97
CA LYS A 194 -4.82 -4.83 8.36
C LYS A 194 -4.11 -6.16 8.14
N LEU A 195 -2.85 -6.13 7.72
CA LEU A 195 -2.03 -7.35 7.61
C LEU A 195 -1.83 -8.02 8.98
N VAL A 196 -1.59 -7.23 10.04
CA VAL A 196 -1.50 -7.73 11.44
C VAL A 196 -2.85 -8.32 11.88
N SER A 197 -3.95 -7.60 11.69
CA SER A 197 -5.30 -8.07 12.08
C SER A 197 -5.73 -9.32 11.32
N ALA A 198 -5.24 -9.50 10.09
CA ALA A 198 -5.42 -10.72 9.30
C ALA A 198 -4.50 -11.87 9.76
N GLY A 199 -3.59 -11.65 10.72
CA GLY A 199 -2.66 -12.65 11.22
C GLY A 199 -1.59 -13.08 10.22
N ILE A 200 -1.26 -12.21 9.26
CA ILE A 200 -0.25 -12.46 8.21
C ILE A 200 1.14 -12.10 8.72
N ILE A 201 1.27 -10.91 9.27
CA ILE A 201 2.53 -10.39 9.84
C ILE A 201 2.42 -10.18 11.35
N LYS A 202 3.56 -9.85 11.96
CA LYS A 202 3.65 -9.52 13.40
C LYS A 202 3.14 -8.12 13.70
#